data_d85659a48f55dc60cec0beab40cb7245
#
_entry.id   d85659a48f55dc60cec0beab40cb7245
#
_cell.length_a   1.000
_cell.length_b   1.000
_cell.length_c   1.000
_cell.angle_alpha   90.00
_cell.angle_beta   90.00
_cell.angle_gamma   90.00
#
_symmetry.space_group_name_H-M   'P 1'
#
loop_
_entity.id
_entity.type
_entity.pdbx_description
1 polymer ?
#
loop_
_entity_poly.entity_id
_entity_poly.type
_entity_poly.pdbx_seq_one_letter_code
_entity_poly.pdbx_strand_id
1 'polypeptide(L)'
;MNIPSRIALSLPAAAAAADTIAPPFLGARLDRRRLPAQSCANTGGNAMSVAELRPAAAPGAIPTADELIARARALAPKLRERAVRAERDRNIPQASVDEFIDLGLIHTLQPKRWGGYEHDHEVAFDIAVELGKSTCGSSAWCLNYLADHACILALFPEEAQHDVWGRDKAACIATSAAPTGKVAPAPGGYRLDGRWSWCSGLRHSQWIMIGGLVQREGGDHPDMRLYLVPVSDVKQDDTWYCAGLRGSGSNTAVLDNVFVPEHRSVSFSTLRDACAPGSKVNTNPIFNTPFIAVHSYALLAPVLGLARGGYADFVQWTRKRYLTYTALNIAQHVPVQMRVAEIAAEIDAAELLARRAFKLVRQDYSGMSLETRTLLRRDFTFAVRKLREALDDLVKISGSSGLMDDNSIQRCWRDAHAISSHVVMNWDVPAENFGRMEFGLGLNPAYPMF
;
A
#
# COMPACT_ATOMS: atom_id res chain seq x y z
N MET A 1 14.93 0.83 -62.60
CA MET A 1 15.11 -0.50 -63.25
C MET A 1 14.24 -1.51 -62.54
N ASN A 2 13.24 -1.91 -63.28
CA ASN A 2 12.38 -3.10 -63.22
C ASN A 2 12.17 -3.90 -61.92
N ILE A 3 10.94 -3.86 -61.48
CA ILE A 3 10.25 -4.86 -60.65
C ILE A 3 9.69 -5.94 -61.60
N PRO A 4 9.74 -7.22 -61.27
CA PRO A 4 8.80 -8.19 -61.84
C PRO A 4 7.83 -8.74 -60.78
N SER A 5 6.65 -8.66 -61.18
CA SER A 5 5.32 -9.19 -60.91
C SER A 5 5.18 -10.64 -60.39
N ARG A 6 4.21 -10.79 -59.48
CA ARG A 6 3.19 -11.82 -59.34
C ARG A 6 3.53 -13.31 -59.60
N ILE A 7 3.41 -14.10 -58.54
CA ILE A 7 3.02 -15.52 -58.66
C ILE A 7 1.72 -15.69 -57.87
N ALA A 8 0.67 -16.01 -58.65
CA ALA A 8 -0.63 -16.51 -58.14
C ALA A 8 -0.50 -18.02 -57.95
N LEU A 9 -0.78 -18.53 -56.79
CA LEU A 9 -0.99 -19.97 -56.55
C LEU A 9 -2.47 -20.22 -56.34
N SER A 10 -3.02 -20.96 -57.34
CA SER A 10 -4.37 -21.51 -57.40
C SER A 10 -4.56 -22.61 -56.37
N LEU A 11 -5.63 -22.52 -55.61
CA LEU A 11 -6.17 -23.62 -54.77
C LEU A 11 -7.06 -24.49 -55.64
N PRO A 12 -6.99 -25.83 -55.49
CA PRO A 12 -8.05 -26.71 -56.02
C PRO A 12 -9.18 -26.87 -55.01
N ALA A 13 -10.40 -26.75 -55.51
CA ALA A 13 -11.61 -27.11 -54.84
C ALA A 13 -11.69 -28.63 -54.67
N ALA A 14 -11.98 -29.10 -53.46
CA ALA A 14 -12.44 -30.44 -53.21
C ALA A 14 -13.76 -30.41 -52.42
N ALA A 15 -14.74 -31.03 -52.99
CA ALA A 15 -16.14 -31.09 -52.53
C ALA A 15 -16.34 -32.07 -51.38
N ALA A 16 -17.26 -31.68 -50.55
CA ALA A 16 -18.21 -32.42 -49.69
C ALA A 16 -18.06 -33.95 -49.51
N ALA A 17 -17.89 -34.35 -48.25
CA ALA A 17 -18.59 -35.54 -47.71
C ALA A 17 -18.89 -35.25 -46.22
N ALA A 18 -20.19 -35.13 -45.94
CA ALA A 18 -20.71 -35.06 -44.59
C ALA A 18 -20.80 -36.52 -44.08
N ASP A 19 -20.02 -36.84 -43.06
CA ASP A 19 -20.28 -38.00 -42.21
C ASP A 19 -20.37 -37.54 -40.75
N THR A 20 -21.60 -37.62 -40.28
CA THR A 20 -22.09 -37.49 -38.94
C THR A 20 -21.48 -38.55 -38.02
N ILE A 21 -20.55 -38.16 -37.15
CA ILE A 21 -20.18 -38.96 -35.97
C ILE A 21 -20.68 -38.24 -34.75
N ALA A 22 -21.82 -38.68 -34.20
CA ALA A 22 -22.28 -38.30 -32.87
C ALA A 22 -21.48 -39.06 -31.82
N PRO A 23 -20.98 -38.40 -30.75
CA PRO A 23 -20.36 -39.11 -29.64
C PRO A 23 -21.47 -39.73 -28.73
N PRO A 24 -21.27 -40.94 -28.22
CA PRO A 24 -22.20 -41.59 -27.31
C PRO A 24 -21.88 -41.21 -25.87
N PHE A 25 -22.59 -40.25 -25.31
CA PHE A 25 -22.74 -40.09 -23.85
C PHE A 25 -23.98 -39.26 -23.55
N LEU A 26 -25.13 -39.89 -23.63
CA LEU A 26 -26.38 -39.40 -23.03
C LEU A 26 -27.04 -40.56 -22.30
N GLY A 27 -26.97 -40.57 -21.00
CA GLY A 27 -27.65 -41.56 -20.19
C GLY A 27 -27.28 -41.56 -18.72
N ALA A 28 -27.36 -40.43 -18.04
CA ALA A 28 -27.52 -40.41 -16.59
C ALA A 28 -28.52 -39.31 -16.24
N ARG A 29 -29.76 -39.67 -16.02
CA ARG A 29 -30.76 -38.80 -15.38
C ARG A 29 -30.30 -38.56 -13.96
N LEU A 30 -29.78 -37.35 -13.65
CA LEU A 30 -29.59 -36.89 -12.29
C LEU A 30 -30.95 -36.60 -11.67
N ASP A 31 -31.31 -37.46 -10.73
CA ASP A 31 -32.48 -37.34 -9.86
C ASP A 31 -32.42 -36.03 -9.09
N ARG A 32 -33.37 -35.13 -9.39
CA ARG A 32 -33.50 -33.82 -8.68
C ARG A 32 -34.10 -34.08 -7.30
N ARG A 33 -33.32 -34.60 -6.37
CA ARG A 33 -33.66 -34.51 -4.95
C ARG A 33 -33.32 -33.16 -4.44
N ARG A 34 -34.37 -32.46 -4.00
CA ARG A 34 -34.36 -31.16 -3.37
C ARG A 34 -33.32 -31.12 -2.22
N LEU A 35 -32.29 -30.31 -2.37
CA LEU A 35 -31.55 -29.82 -1.22
C LEU A 35 -32.43 -28.80 -0.48
N PRO A 36 -32.51 -28.87 0.85
CA PRO A 36 -33.32 -27.91 1.61
C PRO A 36 -32.77 -26.49 1.41
N ALA A 37 -33.68 -25.57 1.09
CA ALA A 37 -33.37 -24.14 1.09
C ALA A 37 -32.96 -23.73 2.49
N GLN A 38 -31.66 -23.53 2.72
CA GLN A 38 -31.20 -22.76 3.87
C GLN A 38 -31.63 -21.30 3.65
N SER A 39 -32.60 -20.87 4.42
CA SER A 39 -32.99 -19.47 4.51
C SER A 39 -31.79 -18.71 5.04
N CYS A 40 -31.11 -17.96 4.18
CA CYS A 40 -30.25 -16.88 4.63
C CYS A 40 -31.16 -15.81 5.25
N ALA A 41 -31.39 -15.91 6.54
CA ALA A 41 -31.90 -14.80 7.32
C ALA A 41 -30.94 -13.62 7.12
N ASN A 42 -31.49 -12.57 6.56
CA ASN A 42 -30.82 -11.27 6.40
C ASN A 42 -30.69 -10.68 7.82
N THR A 43 -29.63 -11.03 8.54
CA THR A 43 -29.27 -10.33 9.77
C THR A 43 -28.74 -8.97 9.35
N GLY A 44 -29.62 -7.97 9.39
CA GLY A 44 -29.26 -6.57 9.39
C GLY A 44 -28.32 -6.34 10.57
N GLY A 45 -27.01 -6.47 10.34
CA GLY A 45 -26.02 -6.11 11.32
C GLY A 45 -26.04 -4.60 11.48
N ASN A 46 -26.57 -4.12 12.59
CA ASN A 46 -26.32 -2.76 13.05
C ASN A 46 -24.80 -2.57 13.07
N ALA A 47 -24.30 -1.57 12.34
CA ALA A 47 -22.91 -1.18 12.41
C ALA A 47 -22.62 -0.77 13.87
N MET A 48 -21.78 -1.56 14.54
CA MET A 48 -21.35 -1.27 15.92
C MET A 48 -20.79 0.15 16.00
N SER A 49 -21.15 0.89 17.03
CA SER A 49 -20.57 2.22 17.30
C SER A 49 -19.07 2.08 17.64
N VAL A 50 -18.28 3.14 17.42
CA VAL A 50 -16.84 3.15 17.81
C VAL A 50 -16.67 2.86 19.30
N ALA A 51 -17.65 3.25 20.14
CA ALA A 51 -17.66 2.97 21.57
C ALA A 51 -17.84 1.47 21.88
N GLU A 52 -18.59 0.73 21.04
CA GLU A 52 -18.78 -0.72 21.16
C GLU A 52 -17.56 -1.51 20.66
N LEU A 53 -16.69 -0.88 19.84
CA LEU A 53 -15.44 -1.46 19.35
C LEU A 53 -14.27 -1.32 20.32
N ARG A 54 -14.43 -0.53 21.40
CA ARG A 54 -13.50 -0.50 22.52
C ARG A 54 -13.84 -1.65 23.46
N PRO A 55 -13.09 -2.78 23.47
CA PRO A 55 -13.21 -3.72 24.59
C PRO A 55 -12.86 -2.93 25.86
N ALA A 56 -13.49 -3.28 26.96
CA ALA A 56 -13.15 -2.79 28.30
C ALA A 56 -11.76 -3.33 28.70
N ALA A 57 -10.72 -2.88 27.99
CA ALA A 57 -9.34 -3.11 28.40
C ALA A 57 -9.09 -2.29 29.66
N ALA A 58 -8.42 -2.89 30.62
CA ALA A 58 -7.97 -2.15 31.81
C ALA A 58 -7.22 -0.89 31.35
N PRO A 59 -7.40 0.27 31.98
CA PRO A 59 -6.71 1.48 31.62
C PRO A 59 -5.19 1.25 31.53
N GLY A 60 -4.59 1.43 30.34
CA GLY A 60 -3.16 1.26 30.11
C GLY A 60 -2.72 -0.09 29.53
N ALA A 61 -3.63 -1.07 29.31
CA ALA A 61 -3.27 -2.31 28.63
C ALA A 61 -2.98 -2.09 27.14
N ILE A 62 -1.86 -2.64 26.66
CA ILE A 62 -1.53 -2.63 25.22
C ILE A 62 -2.45 -3.61 24.51
N PRO A 63 -3.19 -3.17 23.45
CA PRO A 63 -4.03 -4.07 22.67
C PRO A 63 -3.19 -5.17 22.00
N THR A 64 -3.73 -6.37 21.90
CA THR A 64 -3.12 -7.46 21.14
C THR A 64 -3.18 -7.19 19.62
N ALA A 65 -2.37 -7.89 18.83
CA ALA A 65 -2.41 -7.82 17.38
C ALA A 65 -3.83 -8.13 16.84
N ASP A 66 -4.43 -9.22 17.34
CA ASP A 66 -5.77 -9.65 16.91
C ASP A 66 -6.85 -8.61 17.23
N GLU A 67 -6.76 -7.93 18.36
CA GLU A 67 -7.67 -6.85 18.73
C GLU A 67 -7.54 -5.65 17.78
N LEU A 68 -6.31 -5.23 17.42
CA LEU A 68 -6.09 -4.13 16.48
C LEU A 68 -6.60 -4.47 15.08
N ILE A 69 -6.32 -5.68 14.60
CA ILE A 69 -6.81 -6.17 13.31
C ILE A 69 -8.36 -6.25 13.31
N ALA A 70 -8.97 -6.71 14.39
CA ALA A 70 -10.42 -6.74 14.53
C ALA A 70 -11.04 -5.33 14.52
N ARG A 71 -10.41 -4.34 15.18
CA ARG A 71 -10.82 -2.93 15.15
C ARG A 71 -10.75 -2.36 13.72
N ALA A 72 -9.68 -2.64 12.99
CA ALA A 72 -9.53 -2.23 11.59
C ALA A 72 -10.62 -2.84 10.69
N ARG A 73 -10.89 -4.14 10.86
CA ARG A 73 -11.95 -4.85 10.15
C ARG A 73 -13.33 -4.23 10.42
N ALA A 74 -13.62 -3.92 11.67
CA ALA A 74 -14.90 -3.32 12.06
C ALA A 74 -15.06 -1.86 11.57
N LEU A 75 -13.94 -1.14 11.34
CA LEU A 75 -13.95 0.22 10.78
C LEU A 75 -14.17 0.23 9.25
N ALA A 76 -13.77 -0.84 8.53
CA ALA A 76 -13.79 -0.90 7.07
C ALA A 76 -15.16 -0.53 6.44
N PRO A 77 -16.34 -0.93 6.96
CA PRO A 77 -17.63 -0.50 6.41
C PRO A 77 -17.82 1.02 6.39
N LYS A 78 -17.45 1.72 7.47
CA LYS A 78 -17.54 3.19 7.55
C LYS A 78 -16.62 3.89 6.54
N LEU A 79 -15.41 3.34 6.33
CA LEU A 79 -14.49 3.87 5.32
C LEU A 79 -15.04 3.67 3.91
N ARG A 80 -15.73 2.54 3.65
CA ARG A 80 -16.42 2.28 2.39
C ARG A 80 -17.50 3.34 2.09
N GLU A 81 -18.33 3.65 3.07
CA GLU A 81 -19.37 4.68 2.94
C GLU A 81 -18.79 6.07 2.63
N ARG A 82 -17.59 6.36 3.13
CA ARG A 82 -16.90 7.63 2.94
C ARG A 82 -16.06 7.70 1.67
N ALA A 83 -15.87 6.58 0.94
CA ALA A 83 -14.89 6.47 -0.15
C ALA A 83 -15.16 7.48 -1.29
N VAL A 84 -16.40 7.59 -1.77
CA VAL A 84 -16.78 8.54 -2.84
C VAL A 84 -16.59 9.99 -2.39
N ARG A 85 -16.93 10.29 -1.14
CA ARG A 85 -16.74 11.64 -0.57
C ARG A 85 -15.24 11.97 -0.47
N ALA A 86 -14.41 11.03 0.00
CA ALA A 86 -12.97 11.22 0.10
C ALA A 86 -12.33 11.53 -1.28
N GLU A 87 -12.76 10.86 -2.35
CA GLU A 87 -12.31 11.15 -3.71
C GLU A 87 -12.74 12.55 -4.18
N ARG A 88 -14.01 12.90 -3.99
CA ARG A 88 -14.55 14.21 -4.39
C ARG A 88 -13.86 15.36 -3.68
N ASP A 89 -13.69 15.22 -2.36
CA ASP A 89 -13.10 16.25 -1.50
C ASP A 89 -11.57 16.25 -1.60
N ARG A 90 -10.97 15.28 -2.32
CA ARG A 90 -9.53 15.04 -2.46
C ARG A 90 -8.80 14.99 -1.11
N ASN A 91 -9.49 14.51 -0.10
CA ASN A 91 -9.02 14.36 1.26
C ASN A 91 -9.90 13.36 2.01
N ILE A 92 -9.31 12.52 2.85
CA ILE A 92 -10.12 11.68 3.74
C ILE A 92 -10.82 12.57 4.78
N PRO A 93 -12.05 12.22 5.21
CA PRO A 93 -12.71 12.96 6.28
C PRO A 93 -11.92 12.94 7.57
N GLN A 94 -11.89 14.05 8.32
CA GLN A 94 -11.24 14.13 9.64
C GLN A 94 -11.74 13.04 10.57
N ALA A 95 -13.02 12.73 10.57
CA ALA A 95 -13.61 11.64 11.35
C ALA A 95 -12.96 10.27 11.10
N SER A 96 -12.36 10.04 9.94
CA SER A 96 -11.62 8.79 9.69
C SER A 96 -10.28 8.79 10.42
N VAL A 97 -9.60 9.93 10.47
CA VAL A 97 -8.34 10.09 11.21
C VAL A 97 -8.58 10.02 12.73
N ASP A 98 -9.65 10.67 13.21
CA ASP A 98 -10.04 10.62 14.61
C ASP A 98 -10.32 9.17 15.04
N GLU A 99 -11.03 8.38 14.22
CA GLU A 99 -11.27 6.96 14.47
C GLU A 99 -9.98 6.13 14.43
N PHE A 100 -9.00 6.45 13.56
CA PHE A 100 -7.69 5.79 13.57
C PHE A 100 -6.95 6.02 14.89
N ILE A 101 -7.01 7.24 15.43
CA ILE A 101 -6.42 7.62 16.71
C ILE A 101 -7.17 6.92 17.85
N ASP A 102 -8.49 7.05 17.89
CA ASP A 102 -9.35 6.52 18.94
C ASP A 102 -9.28 5.00 19.08
N LEU A 103 -9.16 4.29 17.95
CA LEU A 103 -8.99 2.83 17.91
C LEU A 103 -7.55 2.40 18.18
N GLY A 104 -6.61 3.35 18.32
CA GLY A 104 -5.20 3.10 18.60
C GLY A 104 -4.41 2.57 17.41
N LEU A 105 -4.95 2.63 16.19
CA LEU A 105 -4.33 2.02 15.01
C LEU A 105 -3.04 2.74 14.60
N ILE A 106 -2.94 4.06 14.82
CA ILE A 106 -1.72 4.84 14.54
C ILE A 106 -0.57 4.51 15.50
N HIS A 107 -0.88 3.95 16.68
CA HIS A 107 0.11 3.65 17.72
C HIS A 107 0.77 2.27 17.54
N THR A 108 0.39 1.51 16.51
CA THR A 108 0.81 0.12 16.30
C THR A 108 2.33 -0.05 16.36
N LEU A 109 3.08 0.82 15.67
CA LEU A 109 4.54 0.76 15.58
C LEU A 109 5.26 1.80 16.45
N GLN A 110 4.52 2.69 17.10
CA GLN A 110 5.10 3.73 17.96
C GLN A 110 5.78 3.13 19.19
N PRO A 111 6.91 3.69 19.67
CA PRO A 111 7.58 3.21 20.88
C PRO A 111 6.69 3.27 22.12
N LYS A 112 6.74 2.23 22.95
CA LYS A 112 5.99 2.14 24.22
C LYS A 112 6.26 3.31 25.16
N ARG A 113 7.49 3.78 25.21
CA ARG A 113 7.88 4.96 26.02
C ARG A 113 7.11 6.23 25.65
N TRP A 114 6.59 6.30 24.44
CA TRP A 114 5.76 7.39 23.94
C TRP A 114 4.25 7.03 23.86
N GLY A 115 3.84 5.91 24.47
CA GLY A 115 2.45 5.48 24.52
C GLY A 115 2.01 4.59 23.35
N GLY A 116 2.95 4.15 22.53
CA GLY A 116 2.71 3.21 21.45
C GLY A 116 2.74 1.75 21.89
N TYR A 117 2.69 0.83 20.93
CA TYR A 117 2.52 -0.61 21.21
C TYR A 117 3.72 -1.46 20.82
N GLU A 118 4.58 -0.98 19.92
CA GLU A 118 5.76 -1.71 19.41
C GLU A 118 5.41 -3.10 18.87
N HIS A 119 4.31 -3.21 18.15
CA HIS A 119 3.97 -4.45 17.44
C HIS A 119 4.90 -4.65 16.23
N ASP A 120 4.95 -5.90 15.75
CA ASP A 120 5.68 -6.25 14.52
C ASP A 120 5.10 -5.54 13.30
N HIS A 121 5.93 -5.31 12.29
CA HIS A 121 5.51 -4.70 11.01
C HIS A 121 4.39 -5.47 10.31
N GLU A 122 4.33 -6.81 10.50
CA GLU A 122 3.26 -7.64 9.96
C GLU A 122 1.89 -7.27 10.56
N VAL A 123 1.81 -6.80 11.80
CA VAL A 123 0.55 -6.32 12.41
C VAL A 123 0.07 -5.04 11.72
N ALA A 124 0.96 -4.09 11.46
CA ALA A 124 0.61 -2.88 10.71
C ALA A 124 0.19 -3.21 9.26
N PHE A 125 0.87 -4.18 8.64
CA PHE A 125 0.47 -4.72 7.34
C PHE A 125 -0.96 -5.27 7.36
N ASP A 126 -1.29 -6.14 8.32
CA ASP A 126 -2.62 -6.75 8.42
C ASP A 126 -3.72 -5.72 8.67
N ILE A 127 -3.46 -4.73 9.52
CA ILE A 127 -4.36 -3.60 9.75
C ILE A 127 -4.65 -2.87 8.43
N ALA A 128 -3.61 -2.52 7.67
CA ALA A 128 -3.77 -1.80 6.40
C ALA A 128 -4.48 -2.65 5.33
N VAL A 129 -4.24 -3.97 5.29
CA VAL A 129 -4.99 -4.91 4.43
C VAL A 129 -6.48 -4.90 4.78
N GLU A 130 -6.84 -5.01 6.07
CA GLU A 130 -8.24 -4.98 6.48
C GLU A 130 -8.93 -3.65 6.09
N LEU A 131 -8.26 -2.52 6.28
CA LEU A 131 -8.81 -1.23 5.83
C LEU A 131 -8.92 -1.13 4.31
N GLY A 132 -7.96 -1.69 3.55
CA GLY A 132 -8.01 -1.71 2.09
C GLY A 132 -9.20 -2.49 1.53
N LYS A 133 -9.69 -3.52 2.25
CA LYS A 133 -10.92 -4.26 1.90
C LYS A 133 -12.18 -3.36 1.89
N SER A 134 -12.12 -2.19 2.51
CA SER A 134 -13.16 -1.16 2.40
C SER A 134 -13.34 -0.62 0.98
N THR A 135 -12.41 -0.90 0.07
CA THR A 135 -12.31 -0.28 -1.26
C THR A 135 -12.12 1.24 -1.24
N CYS A 136 -11.67 1.78 -0.10
CA CYS A 136 -11.22 3.16 0.07
C CYS A 136 -9.69 3.18 0.22
N GLY A 137 -8.98 3.10 -0.92
CA GLY A 137 -7.52 3.04 -0.94
C GLY A 137 -6.87 4.22 -0.25
N SER A 138 -7.44 5.42 -0.41
CA SER A 138 -6.92 6.62 0.24
C SER A 138 -6.91 6.54 1.77
N SER A 139 -7.95 5.95 2.39
CA SER A 139 -7.99 5.78 3.85
C SER A 139 -6.99 4.73 4.34
N ALA A 140 -6.91 3.59 3.64
CA ALA A 140 -5.92 2.55 3.97
C ALA A 140 -4.48 3.07 3.80
N TRP A 141 -4.22 3.82 2.74
CA TRP A 141 -2.94 4.48 2.48
C TRP A 141 -2.57 5.46 3.58
N CYS A 142 -3.47 6.40 3.92
CA CYS A 142 -3.19 7.42 4.93
C CYS A 142 -2.91 6.80 6.30
N LEU A 143 -3.74 5.85 6.78
CA LEU A 143 -3.49 5.22 8.07
C LEU A 143 -2.15 4.50 8.10
N ASN A 144 -1.89 3.70 7.06
CA ASN A 144 -0.66 2.92 7.01
C ASN A 144 0.59 3.83 7.03
N TYR A 145 0.54 4.95 6.32
CA TYR A 145 1.60 5.97 6.39
C TYR A 145 1.72 6.58 7.79
N LEU A 146 0.62 6.96 8.43
CA LEU A 146 0.67 7.55 9.77
C LEU A 146 1.27 6.58 10.80
N ALA A 147 0.94 5.28 10.73
CA ALA A 147 1.50 4.25 11.60
C ALA A 147 2.99 3.99 11.30
N ASP A 148 3.37 3.89 10.03
CA ASP A 148 4.75 3.66 9.59
C ASP A 148 5.65 4.85 9.89
N HIS A 149 5.14 6.08 9.73
CA HIS A 149 5.89 7.30 10.06
C HIS A 149 6.18 7.45 11.56
N ALA A 150 5.35 6.89 12.43
CA ALA A 150 5.69 6.79 13.85
C ALA A 150 6.91 5.90 14.07
N CYS A 151 7.06 4.78 13.33
CA CYS A 151 8.28 3.98 13.37
C CYS A 151 9.48 4.75 12.83
N ILE A 152 9.32 5.52 11.75
CA ILE A 152 10.42 6.33 11.18
C ILE A 152 10.85 7.42 12.17
N LEU A 153 9.92 8.12 12.83
CA LEU A 153 10.27 9.11 13.85
C LEU A 153 11.04 8.47 15.02
N ALA A 154 10.71 7.23 15.38
CA ALA A 154 11.44 6.50 16.42
C ALA A 154 12.93 6.28 16.09
N LEU A 155 13.33 6.43 14.83
CA LEU A 155 14.72 6.32 14.35
C LEU A 155 15.48 7.66 14.42
N PHE A 156 14.80 8.79 14.62
CA PHE A 156 15.43 10.09 14.83
C PHE A 156 16.11 10.18 16.21
N PRO A 157 17.02 11.16 16.43
CA PRO A 157 17.52 11.48 17.75
C PRO A 157 16.40 11.63 18.80
N GLU A 158 16.69 11.32 20.07
CA GLU A 158 15.69 11.33 21.14
C GLU A 158 15.04 12.70 21.32
N GLU A 159 15.80 13.78 21.16
CA GLU A 159 15.31 15.15 21.26
C GLU A 159 14.21 15.44 20.20
N ALA A 160 14.36 14.91 18.98
CA ALA A 160 13.34 15.05 17.95
C ALA A 160 12.04 14.29 18.30
N GLN A 161 12.17 13.10 18.88
CA GLN A 161 11.02 12.34 19.38
C GLN A 161 10.31 13.08 20.50
N HIS A 162 11.07 13.73 21.40
CA HIS A 162 10.53 14.54 22.48
C HIS A 162 9.81 15.80 21.96
N ASP A 163 10.33 16.45 20.93
CA ASP A 163 9.68 17.61 20.31
C ASP A 163 8.28 17.30 19.79
N VAL A 164 8.06 16.09 19.30
CA VAL A 164 6.77 15.60 18.78
C VAL A 164 5.93 15.00 19.90
N TRP A 165 6.35 13.87 20.41
CA TRP A 165 5.53 13.04 21.32
C TRP A 165 5.52 13.51 22.77
N GLY A 166 6.48 14.34 23.16
CA GLY A 166 6.48 15.01 24.47
C GLY A 166 5.33 16.01 24.62
N ARG A 167 4.81 16.52 23.50
CA ARG A 167 3.65 17.45 23.46
C ARG A 167 2.35 16.73 23.14
N ASP A 168 2.37 15.86 22.13
CA ASP A 168 1.19 15.13 21.67
C ASP A 168 1.58 13.72 21.23
N LYS A 169 1.20 12.72 22.02
CA LYS A 169 1.48 11.32 21.75
C LYS A 169 0.75 10.77 20.52
N ALA A 170 -0.32 11.43 20.09
CA ALA A 170 -1.11 11.08 18.91
C ALA A 170 -0.76 11.94 17.69
N ALA A 171 0.33 12.73 17.76
CA ALA A 171 0.77 13.55 16.64
C ALA A 171 0.97 12.73 15.37
N CYS A 172 0.30 13.14 14.30
CA CYS A 172 0.43 12.56 12.97
C CYS A 172 1.58 13.23 12.20
N ILE A 173 2.27 12.44 11.39
CA ILE A 173 3.46 12.89 10.66
C ILE A 173 3.29 12.56 9.19
N ALA A 174 3.34 13.57 8.33
CA ALA A 174 3.43 13.41 6.88
C ALA A 174 4.88 13.19 6.42
N THR A 175 5.08 12.78 5.18
CA THR A 175 6.43 12.64 4.61
C THR A 175 6.45 12.99 3.13
N SER A 176 7.54 13.62 2.70
CA SER A 176 7.99 13.66 1.31
C SER A 176 9.51 13.49 1.28
N ALA A 177 9.96 12.26 1.05
CA ALA A 177 11.37 11.91 1.13
C ALA A 177 12.19 12.30 -0.11
N ALA A 178 11.54 12.73 -1.21
CA ALA A 178 12.24 13.16 -2.42
C ALA A 178 13.06 14.44 -2.16
N PRO A 179 14.36 14.49 -2.47
CA PRO A 179 15.22 15.63 -2.16
C PRO A 179 15.07 16.74 -3.22
N THR A 180 13.88 17.32 -3.34
CA THR A 180 13.54 18.28 -4.41
C THR A 180 13.83 19.73 -4.05
N GLY A 181 13.97 20.05 -2.77
CA GLY A 181 14.33 21.38 -2.29
C GLY A 181 15.83 21.54 -2.02
N LYS A 182 16.22 22.75 -1.64
CA LYS A 182 17.58 23.12 -1.26
C LYS A 182 17.76 22.99 0.24
N VAL A 183 18.89 22.44 0.66
CA VAL A 183 19.32 22.36 2.04
C VAL A 183 20.70 22.99 2.18
N ALA A 184 20.82 23.98 3.06
CA ALA A 184 22.09 24.64 3.38
C ALA A 184 22.43 24.43 4.85
N PRO A 185 23.69 24.08 5.20
CA PRO A 185 24.16 24.10 6.59
C PRO A 185 23.98 25.47 7.20
N ALA A 186 23.62 25.50 8.49
CA ALA A 186 23.52 26.71 9.30
C ALA A 186 24.04 26.44 10.73
N PRO A 187 24.45 27.44 11.49
CA PRO A 187 24.85 27.22 12.88
C PRO A 187 23.77 26.49 13.69
N GLY A 188 24.08 25.31 14.21
CA GLY A 188 23.17 24.48 15.00
C GLY A 188 22.12 23.68 14.19
N GLY A 189 22.21 23.65 12.85
CA GLY A 189 21.25 22.91 12.03
C GLY A 189 21.32 23.21 10.53
N TYR A 190 20.16 23.35 9.91
CA TYR A 190 20.00 23.49 8.46
C TYR A 190 18.95 24.54 8.11
N ARG A 191 19.08 25.14 6.92
CA ARG A 191 18.05 25.95 6.28
C ARG A 191 17.46 25.20 5.09
N LEU A 192 16.14 25.05 5.05
CA LEU A 192 15.40 24.38 4.00
C LEU A 192 14.60 25.39 3.19
N ASP A 193 14.71 25.32 1.86
CA ASP A 193 13.98 26.16 0.94
C ASP A 193 13.54 25.33 -0.28
N GLY A 194 12.27 25.43 -0.69
CA GLY A 194 11.78 24.74 -1.87
C GLY A 194 10.39 24.16 -1.76
N ARG A 195 10.13 23.15 -2.60
CA ARG A 195 8.83 22.53 -2.80
C ARG A 195 8.97 21.01 -2.79
N TRP A 196 8.13 20.35 -1.99
CA TRP A 196 8.07 18.90 -1.89
C TRP A 196 6.65 18.43 -2.20
N SER A 197 6.49 17.72 -3.31
CA SER A 197 5.21 17.16 -3.72
C SER A 197 4.93 15.81 -3.03
N TRP A 198 3.72 15.30 -3.21
CA TRP A 198 3.28 13.99 -2.72
C TRP A 198 3.28 13.84 -1.19
N CYS A 199 2.98 14.91 -0.45
CA CYS A 199 2.90 14.90 1.01
C CYS A 199 1.56 14.29 1.47
N SER A 200 1.46 12.96 1.45
CA SER A 200 0.24 12.22 1.83
C SER A 200 -0.14 12.51 3.28
N GLY A 201 -1.43 12.80 3.52
CA GLY A 201 -1.94 13.06 4.86
C GLY A 201 -1.51 14.41 5.48
N LEU A 202 -0.88 15.32 4.71
CA LEU A 202 -0.35 16.58 5.22
C LEU A 202 -1.41 17.43 5.96
N ARG A 203 -2.67 17.44 5.48
CA ARG A 203 -3.77 18.19 6.11
C ARG A 203 -4.17 17.67 7.50
N HIS A 204 -3.79 16.44 7.82
CA HIS A 204 -4.10 15.77 9.09
C HIS A 204 -2.89 15.65 10.00
N SER A 205 -1.74 16.18 9.58
CA SER A 205 -0.48 16.03 10.30
C SER A 205 -0.07 17.31 11.02
N GLN A 206 0.59 17.16 12.16
CA GLN A 206 1.20 18.24 12.93
C GLN A 206 2.65 18.43 12.53
N TRP A 207 3.27 17.39 11.99
CA TRP A 207 4.68 17.37 11.57
C TRP A 207 4.82 16.78 10.17
N ILE A 208 5.92 17.11 9.51
CA ILE A 208 6.30 16.52 8.23
C ILE A 208 7.79 16.18 8.21
N MET A 209 8.13 15.02 7.65
CA MET A 209 9.51 14.64 7.33
C MET A 209 9.79 14.97 5.87
N ILE A 210 10.80 15.81 5.64
CA ILE A 210 11.21 16.33 4.33
C ILE A 210 12.56 15.76 3.94
N GLY A 211 12.67 15.19 2.74
CA GLY A 211 13.95 14.72 2.19
C GLY A 211 14.79 15.86 1.62
N GLY A 212 16.10 15.80 1.83
CA GLY A 212 17.01 16.77 1.25
C GLY A 212 18.46 16.28 1.19
N LEU A 213 19.23 16.86 0.28
CA LEU A 213 20.66 16.59 0.11
C LEU A 213 21.46 17.72 0.73
N VAL A 214 22.42 17.39 1.57
CA VAL A 214 23.34 18.35 2.15
C VAL A 214 24.79 17.95 1.85
N GLN A 215 25.59 18.87 1.33
CA GLN A 215 27.03 18.66 1.16
C GLN A 215 27.71 18.79 2.53
N ARG A 216 28.45 17.74 2.93
CA ARG A 216 29.29 17.78 4.13
C ARG A 216 30.69 18.24 3.78
N GLU A 217 31.31 19.01 4.64
CA GLU A 217 32.72 19.38 4.50
C GLU A 217 33.59 18.10 4.44
N GLY A 218 34.41 17.97 3.37
CA GLY A 218 35.30 16.84 3.16
C GLY A 218 34.64 15.55 2.68
N GLY A 219 33.33 15.56 2.39
CA GLY A 219 32.63 14.40 1.83
C GLY A 219 32.62 14.43 0.30
N ASP A 220 32.88 13.28 -0.34
CA ASP A 220 32.87 13.12 -1.81
C ASP A 220 31.45 13.19 -2.39
N HIS A 221 30.43 12.86 -1.60
CA HIS A 221 29.04 12.83 -2.03
C HIS A 221 28.11 13.53 -1.04
N PRO A 222 27.01 14.15 -1.52
CA PRO A 222 25.99 14.72 -0.64
C PRO A 222 25.36 13.64 0.28
N ASP A 223 25.14 14.01 1.56
CA ASP A 223 24.38 13.18 2.50
C ASP A 223 22.88 13.42 2.29
N MET A 224 22.15 12.37 1.97
CA MET A 224 20.69 12.40 1.93
C MET A 224 20.15 12.25 3.34
N ARG A 225 19.28 13.17 3.74
CA ARG A 225 18.69 13.20 5.08
C ARG A 225 17.19 13.41 5.05
N LEU A 226 16.52 12.96 6.10
CA LEU A 226 15.16 13.41 6.45
C LEU A 226 15.26 14.51 7.49
N TYR A 227 14.46 15.55 7.32
CA TYR A 227 14.36 16.71 8.19
C TYR A 227 12.95 16.81 8.75
N LEU A 228 12.79 16.87 10.07
CA LEU A 228 11.50 16.95 10.75
C LEU A 228 11.12 18.41 10.96
N VAL A 229 9.99 18.82 10.37
CA VAL A 229 9.49 20.20 10.34
C VAL A 229 8.07 20.26 10.91
N PRO A 230 7.74 21.22 11.80
CA PRO A 230 6.34 21.44 12.19
C PRO A 230 5.52 21.93 11.01
N VAL A 231 4.30 21.44 10.86
CA VAL A 231 3.41 21.86 9.73
C VAL A 231 3.02 23.32 9.82
N SER A 232 3.12 23.95 11.01
CA SER A 232 2.98 25.41 11.18
C SER A 232 3.95 26.23 10.35
N ASP A 233 5.12 25.68 10.03
CA ASP A 233 6.18 26.35 9.26
C ASP A 233 6.09 26.02 7.75
N VAL A 234 5.05 25.29 7.34
CA VAL A 234 4.85 24.79 5.99
C VAL A 234 3.67 25.48 5.34
N LYS A 235 3.87 26.11 4.18
CA LYS A 235 2.77 26.49 3.30
C LYS A 235 2.32 25.29 2.49
N GLN A 236 1.03 25.03 2.43
CA GLN A 236 0.46 23.95 1.63
C GLN A 236 -0.12 24.50 0.32
N ASP A 237 0.39 24.00 -0.82
CA ASP A 237 -0.19 24.31 -2.13
C ASP A 237 -1.09 23.15 -2.56
N ASP A 238 -2.33 23.49 -2.97
CA ASP A 238 -3.33 22.52 -3.44
C ASP A 238 -3.01 22.04 -4.85
N THR A 239 -2.26 20.95 -4.93
CA THR A 239 -1.73 20.40 -6.19
C THR A 239 -2.17 18.96 -6.46
N TRP A 240 -2.91 18.31 -5.53
CA TRP A 240 -3.23 16.90 -5.65
C TRP A 240 -4.45 16.64 -6.54
N TYR A 241 -4.23 16.61 -7.85
CA TYR A 241 -5.24 16.29 -8.89
C TYR A 241 -4.81 15.00 -9.61
N CYS A 242 -4.97 13.85 -8.95
CA CYS A 242 -4.49 12.55 -9.42
C CYS A 242 -5.65 11.65 -9.85
N ALA A 243 -5.37 10.67 -10.73
CA ALA A 243 -6.36 9.70 -11.19
C ALA A 243 -6.77 8.69 -10.08
N GLY A 244 -5.81 8.27 -9.23
CA GLY A 244 -6.05 7.39 -8.08
C GLY A 244 -5.53 8.01 -6.79
N LEU A 245 -5.85 7.40 -5.64
CA LEU A 245 -5.54 7.92 -4.31
C LEU A 245 -6.00 9.38 -4.10
N ARG A 246 -7.07 9.77 -4.76
CA ARG A 246 -7.53 11.17 -4.74
C ARG A 246 -7.73 11.70 -3.33
N GLY A 247 -8.31 10.86 -2.45
CA GLY A 247 -8.58 11.22 -1.05
C GLY A 247 -7.34 11.23 -0.14
N SER A 248 -6.14 10.90 -0.62
CA SER A 248 -4.93 10.97 0.21
C SER A 248 -4.48 12.41 0.49
N GLY A 249 -4.96 13.38 -0.28
CA GLY A 249 -4.61 14.78 -0.13
C GLY A 249 -3.11 15.05 -0.22
N SER A 250 -2.40 14.31 -1.12
CA SER A 250 -0.93 14.36 -1.22
C SER A 250 -0.44 15.65 -1.86
N ASN A 251 -0.82 16.77 -1.28
CA ASN A 251 -0.50 18.13 -1.70
C ASN A 251 1.00 18.44 -1.62
N THR A 252 1.39 19.62 -2.09
CA THR A 252 2.78 20.09 -2.07
C THR A 252 3.04 20.91 -0.81
N ALA A 253 4.09 20.53 -0.06
CA ALA A 253 4.65 21.34 1.00
C ALA A 253 5.64 22.35 0.43
N VAL A 254 5.57 23.60 0.86
CA VAL A 254 6.46 24.70 0.47
C VAL A 254 7.11 25.26 1.71
N LEU A 255 8.43 25.29 1.74
CA LEU A 255 9.23 25.88 2.78
C LEU A 255 9.99 27.08 2.22
N ASP A 256 10.03 28.17 2.98
CA ASP A 256 10.76 29.40 2.64
C ASP A 256 11.79 29.66 3.73
N ASN A 257 13.04 29.28 3.47
CA ASN A 257 14.18 29.46 4.36
C ASN A 257 13.95 28.98 5.82
N VAL A 258 13.24 27.84 5.99
CA VAL A 258 12.89 27.30 7.31
C VAL A 258 14.11 26.72 8.00
N PHE A 259 14.35 27.13 9.26
CA PHE A 259 15.44 26.58 10.07
C PHE A 259 15.01 25.27 10.73
N VAL A 260 15.85 24.23 10.60
CA VAL A 260 15.68 22.92 11.22
C VAL A 260 16.90 22.62 12.10
N PRO A 261 16.74 22.47 13.42
CA PRO A 261 17.83 22.09 14.32
C PRO A 261 18.45 20.73 13.93
N GLU A 262 19.75 20.55 14.20
CA GLU A 262 20.49 19.32 13.85
C GLU A 262 19.80 18.05 14.36
N HIS A 263 19.31 18.04 15.61
CA HIS A 263 18.63 16.88 16.21
C HIS A 263 17.33 16.48 15.49
N ARG A 264 16.72 17.38 14.70
CA ARG A 264 15.55 17.09 13.87
C ARG A 264 15.92 16.54 12.49
N SER A 265 17.10 15.95 12.36
CA SER A 265 17.51 15.32 11.11
C SER A 265 18.10 13.94 11.32
N VAL A 266 17.93 13.05 10.34
CA VAL A 266 18.52 11.72 10.30
C VAL A 266 19.02 11.39 8.89
N SER A 267 20.24 10.81 8.80
CA SER A 267 20.83 10.41 7.51
C SER A 267 20.18 9.12 7.01
N PHE A 268 19.88 9.08 5.71
CA PHE A 268 19.38 7.87 5.05
C PHE A 268 20.39 6.71 5.11
N SER A 269 21.68 6.97 5.12
CA SER A 269 22.69 5.92 5.28
C SER A 269 22.50 5.16 6.59
N THR A 270 22.22 5.87 7.70
CA THR A 270 21.98 5.23 9.00
C THR A 270 20.66 4.46 9.04
N LEU A 271 19.64 4.91 8.31
CA LEU A 271 18.36 4.19 8.16
C LEU A 271 18.54 2.92 7.31
N ARG A 272 19.30 3.02 6.20
CA ARG A 272 19.61 1.89 5.32
C ARG A 272 20.40 0.80 6.06
N ASP A 273 21.36 1.21 6.87
CA ASP A 273 22.31 0.30 7.52
C ASP A 273 21.86 -0.15 8.93
N ALA A 274 20.59 0.13 9.29
CA ALA A 274 19.98 -0.24 10.58
C ALA A 274 20.78 0.27 11.80
N CYS A 275 21.38 1.45 11.71
CA CYS A 275 22.20 2.06 12.78
C CYS A 275 21.76 3.49 13.11
N ALA A 276 20.48 3.79 12.95
CA ALA A 276 19.89 5.08 13.20
C ALA A 276 20.05 5.51 14.67
N PRO A 277 20.20 6.83 14.97
CA PRO A 277 20.42 7.29 16.33
C PRO A 277 19.31 6.89 17.30
N GLY A 278 18.05 6.85 16.87
CA GLY A 278 16.89 6.51 17.69
C GLY A 278 16.85 5.04 18.10
N SER A 279 17.48 4.12 17.35
CA SER A 279 17.53 2.69 17.74
C SER A 279 18.39 2.44 18.99
N LYS A 280 19.18 3.43 19.44
CA LYS A 280 19.93 3.36 20.71
C LYS A 280 19.01 3.50 21.92
N VAL A 281 17.89 4.19 21.78
CA VAL A 281 16.93 4.45 22.88
C VAL A 281 15.65 3.62 22.73
N ASN A 282 15.29 3.27 21.50
CA ASN A 282 14.16 2.38 21.19
C ASN A 282 14.72 0.99 20.86
N THR A 283 14.83 0.12 21.88
CA THR A 283 15.58 -1.15 21.80
C THR A 283 14.79 -2.31 21.24
N ASN A 284 13.49 -2.13 20.96
CA ASN A 284 12.72 -3.18 20.28
C ASN A 284 13.30 -3.43 18.88
N PRO A 285 13.51 -4.70 18.47
CA PRO A 285 14.12 -5.04 17.19
C PRO A 285 13.48 -4.39 15.95
N ILE A 286 12.18 -4.05 15.99
CA ILE A 286 11.50 -3.38 14.89
C ILE A 286 12.12 -2.02 14.52
N PHE A 287 12.78 -1.35 15.48
CA PHE A 287 13.47 -0.06 15.27
C PHE A 287 14.93 -0.23 14.80
N ASN A 288 15.35 -1.45 14.56
CA ASN A 288 16.70 -1.75 14.10
C ASN A 288 16.68 -2.61 12.83
N THR A 289 15.95 -2.12 11.82
CA THR A 289 15.77 -2.80 10.53
C THR A 289 16.29 -1.93 9.38
N PRO A 290 16.82 -2.53 8.29
CA PRO A 290 17.13 -1.79 7.06
C PRO A 290 15.87 -1.16 6.47
N PHE A 291 15.80 0.18 6.53
CA PHE A 291 14.58 0.95 6.29
C PHE A 291 13.88 0.59 4.97
N ILE A 292 14.53 0.82 3.81
CA ILE A 292 13.87 0.63 2.51
C ILE A 292 13.52 -0.84 2.27
N ALA A 293 14.35 -1.78 2.73
CA ALA A 293 14.10 -3.20 2.54
C ALA A 293 12.84 -3.66 3.27
N VAL A 294 12.62 -3.20 4.49
CA VAL A 294 11.50 -3.64 5.34
C VAL A 294 10.26 -2.77 5.11
N HIS A 295 10.37 -1.45 5.22
CA HIS A 295 9.21 -0.55 5.18
C HIS A 295 8.47 -0.48 3.81
N SER A 296 9.00 -1.14 2.78
CA SER A 296 8.30 -1.28 1.49
C SER A 296 6.96 -2.02 1.59
N TYR A 297 6.74 -2.82 2.66
CA TYR A 297 5.44 -3.45 2.92
C TYR A 297 4.32 -2.43 3.05
N ALA A 298 4.64 -1.23 3.54
CA ALA A 298 3.67 -0.16 3.75
C ALA A 298 2.95 0.25 2.45
N LEU A 299 3.59 0.05 1.30
CA LEU A 299 2.98 0.31 0.00
C LEU A 299 2.21 -0.91 -0.53
N LEU A 300 2.65 -2.11 -0.19
CA LEU A 300 1.99 -3.37 -0.60
C LEU A 300 0.65 -3.58 0.13
N ALA A 301 0.59 -3.31 1.43
CA ALA A 301 -0.55 -3.64 2.26
C ALA A 301 -1.89 -3.03 1.76
N PRO A 302 -1.99 -1.72 1.45
CA PRO A 302 -3.21 -1.16 0.89
C PRO A 302 -3.60 -1.78 -0.45
N VAL A 303 -2.63 -2.12 -1.32
CA VAL A 303 -2.90 -2.74 -2.64
C VAL A 303 -3.47 -4.14 -2.48
N LEU A 304 -2.94 -4.95 -1.56
CA LEU A 304 -3.50 -6.27 -1.25
C LEU A 304 -4.93 -6.15 -0.72
N GLY A 305 -5.17 -5.22 0.19
CA GLY A 305 -6.52 -4.93 0.70
C GLY A 305 -7.49 -4.54 -0.40
N LEU A 306 -7.08 -3.64 -1.31
CA LEU A 306 -7.87 -3.21 -2.47
C LEU A 306 -8.18 -4.37 -3.42
N ALA A 307 -7.19 -5.23 -3.70
CA ALA A 307 -7.38 -6.39 -4.56
C ALA A 307 -8.39 -7.38 -3.94
N ARG A 308 -8.27 -7.67 -2.65
CA ARG A 308 -9.24 -8.53 -1.93
C ARG A 308 -10.63 -7.92 -1.86
N GLY A 309 -10.74 -6.61 -1.57
CA GLY A 309 -12.02 -5.89 -1.53
C GLY A 309 -12.69 -5.81 -2.89
N GLY A 310 -11.94 -5.42 -3.93
CA GLY A 310 -12.43 -5.35 -5.32
C GLY A 310 -12.85 -6.72 -5.85
N TYR A 311 -12.08 -7.77 -5.55
CA TYR A 311 -12.44 -9.15 -5.90
C TYR A 311 -13.74 -9.59 -5.22
N ALA A 312 -13.88 -9.34 -3.92
CA ALA A 312 -15.11 -9.69 -3.19
C ALA A 312 -16.34 -8.96 -3.75
N ASP A 313 -16.20 -7.66 -4.03
CA ASP A 313 -17.26 -6.85 -4.63
C ASP A 313 -17.63 -7.37 -6.04
N PHE A 314 -16.64 -7.72 -6.86
CA PHE A 314 -16.87 -8.30 -8.18
C PHE A 314 -17.65 -9.62 -8.11
N VAL A 315 -17.24 -10.53 -7.23
CA VAL A 315 -17.92 -11.83 -7.06
C VAL A 315 -19.37 -11.64 -6.62
N GLN A 316 -19.60 -10.76 -5.62
CA GLN A 316 -20.95 -10.47 -5.14
C GLN A 316 -21.82 -9.81 -6.22
N TRP A 317 -21.29 -8.85 -6.94
CA TRP A 317 -21.98 -8.14 -8.00
C TRP A 317 -22.31 -9.04 -9.20
N THR A 318 -21.36 -9.90 -9.63
CA THR A 318 -21.50 -10.78 -10.79
C THR A 318 -22.57 -11.85 -10.60
N ARG A 319 -22.82 -12.31 -9.38
CA ARG A 319 -23.91 -13.27 -9.07
C ARG A 319 -25.28 -12.76 -9.49
N LYS A 320 -25.49 -11.45 -9.59
CA LYS A 320 -26.77 -10.81 -9.92
C LYS A 320 -26.82 -10.24 -11.34
N ARG A 321 -25.77 -10.43 -12.15
CA ARG A 321 -25.66 -9.82 -13.49
C ARG A 321 -25.98 -10.83 -14.60
N TYR A 322 -26.59 -10.30 -15.65
CA TYR A 322 -26.92 -11.02 -16.85
C TYR A 322 -26.32 -10.35 -18.09
N LEU A 323 -25.92 -11.15 -19.08
CA LEU A 323 -25.48 -10.63 -20.37
C LEU A 323 -26.67 -10.02 -21.11
N THR A 324 -26.53 -8.82 -21.63
CA THR A 324 -27.60 -7.99 -22.23
C THR A 324 -28.30 -8.72 -23.37
N TYR A 325 -27.57 -9.46 -24.22
CA TYR A 325 -28.11 -10.04 -25.45
C TYR A 325 -28.51 -11.51 -25.33
N THR A 326 -28.09 -12.22 -24.29
CA THR A 326 -28.29 -13.68 -24.18
C THR A 326 -29.09 -14.09 -22.95
N ALA A 327 -29.37 -13.12 -22.04
CA ALA A 327 -29.98 -13.39 -20.72
C ALA A 327 -29.21 -14.45 -19.89
N LEU A 328 -27.97 -14.78 -20.27
CA LEU A 328 -27.12 -15.70 -19.51
C LEU A 328 -26.63 -14.99 -18.25
N ASN A 329 -26.73 -15.63 -17.09
CA ASN A 329 -26.09 -15.13 -15.87
C ASN A 329 -24.57 -15.13 -16.05
N ILE A 330 -23.92 -14.01 -15.82
CA ILE A 330 -22.47 -13.83 -16.04
C ILE A 330 -21.66 -14.81 -15.18
N ALA A 331 -22.13 -15.14 -13.98
CA ALA A 331 -21.46 -16.10 -13.10
C ALA A 331 -21.44 -17.54 -13.68
N GLN A 332 -22.32 -17.85 -14.66
CA GLN A 332 -22.33 -19.12 -15.34
C GLN A 332 -21.43 -19.17 -16.59
N HIS A 333 -20.81 -18.02 -16.94
CA HIS A 333 -19.97 -17.95 -18.12
C HIS A 333 -18.56 -18.48 -17.80
N VAL A 334 -18.18 -19.60 -18.45
CA VAL A 334 -16.91 -20.31 -18.17
C VAL A 334 -15.67 -19.40 -18.21
N PRO A 335 -15.47 -18.50 -19.20
CA PRO A 335 -14.35 -17.57 -19.21
C PRO A 335 -14.28 -16.68 -17.96
N VAL A 336 -15.42 -16.27 -17.40
CA VAL A 336 -15.44 -15.46 -16.16
C VAL A 336 -15.03 -16.31 -14.97
N GLN A 337 -15.50 -17.55 -14.89
CA GLN A 337 -15.10 -18.49 -13.83
C GLN A 337 -13.59 -18.76 -13.85
N MET A 338 -13.01 -18.95 -15.03
CA MET A 338 -11.56 -19.16 -15.19
C MET A 338 -10.78 -17.93 -14.73
N ARG A 339 -11.17 -16.72 -15.15
CA ARG A 339 -10.51 -15.47 -14.73
C ARG A 339 -10.64 -15.22 -13.23
N VAL A 340 -11.78 -15.51 -12.64
CA VAL A 340 -11.96 -15.40 -11.18
C VAL A 340 -10.98 -16.31 -10.43
N ALA A 341 -10.75 -17.53 -10.93
CA ALA A 341 -9.78 -18.45 -10.32
C ALA A 341 -8.32 -17.94 -10.46
N GLU A 342 -7.95 -17.42 -11.64
CA GLU A 342 -6.62 -16.85 -11.90
C GLU A 342 -6.37 -15.63 -10.99
N ILE A 343 -7.31 -14.68 -10.92
CA ILE A 343 -7.21 -13.49 -10.07
C ILE A 343 -7.06 -13.88 -8.60
N ALA A 344 -7.86 -14.84 -8.12
CA ALA A 344 -7.76 -15.32 -6.74
C ALA A 344 -6.37 -15.90 -6.44
N ALA A 345 -5.83 -16.73 -7.34
CA ALA A 345 -4.50 -17.32 -7.18
C ALA A 345 -3.38 -16.28 -7.19
N GLU A 346 -3.48 -15.23 -8.02
CA GLU A 346 -2.52 -14.12 -8.04
C GLU A 346 -2.52 -13.30 -6.74
N ILE A 347 -3.72 -13.03 -6.19
CA ILE A 347 -3.87 -12.34 -4.90
C ILE A 347 -3.26 -13.18 -3.78
N ASP A 348 -3.53 -14.49 -3.75
CA ASP A 348 -2.98 -15.39 -2.74
C ASP A 348 -1.46 -15.52 -2.86
N ALA A 349 -0.92 -15.64 -4.07
CA ALA A 349 0.52 -15.69 -4.31
C ALA A 349 1.23 -14.39 -3.84
N ALA A 350 0.64 -13.23 -4.08
CA ALA A 350 1.17 -11.95 -3.60
C ALA A 350 1.21 -11.88 -2.07
N GLU A 351 0.17 -12.36 -1.38
CA GLU A 351 0.16 -12.42 0.07
C GLU A 351 1.19 -13.41 0.62
N LEU A 352 1.34 -14.58 0.01
CA LEU A 352 2.35 -15.58 0.42
C LEU A 352 3.77 -15.02 0.31
N LEU A 353 4.08 -14.22 -0.72
CA LEU A 353 5.37 -13.52 -0.83
C LEU A 353 5.57 -12.53 0.32
N ALA A 354 4.56 -11.74 0.68
CA ALA A 354 4.63 -10.83 1.82
C ALA A 354 4.86 -11.58 3.15
N ARG A 355 4.12 -12.67 3.39
CA ARG A 355 4.27 -13.49 4.61
C ARG A 355 5.68 -14.11 4.71
N ARG A 356 6.24 -14.57 3.59
CA ARG A 356 7.63 -15.03 3.54
C ARG A 356 8.61 -13.91 3.91
N ALA A 357 8.39 -12.71 3.38
CA ALA A 357 9.23 -11.56 3.68
C ALA A 357 9.23 -11.22 5.18
N PHE A 358 8.08 -11.15 5.84
CA PHE A 358 8.01 -10.92 7.29
C PHE A 358 8.66 -12.04 8.11
N LYS A 359 8.54 -13.30 7.67
CA LYS A 359 9.26 -14.40 8.32
C LYS A 359 10.77 -14.19 8.28
N LEU A 360 11.31 -13.73 7.15
CA LEU A 360 12.75 -13.44 7.01
C LEU A 360 13.17 -12.25 7.88
N VAL A 361 12.36 -11.18 7.93
CA VAL A 361 12.61 -10.02 8.81
C VAL A 361 12.73 -10.46 10.28
N ARG A 362 11.81 -11.30 10.77
CA ARG A 362 11.83 -11.81 12.15
C ARG A 362 13.01 -12.71 12.47
N GLN A 363 13.64 -13.34 11.48
CA GLN A 363 14.83 -14.17 11.70
C GLN A 363 16.07 -13.34 12.03
N ASP A 364 16.18 -12.15 11.44
CA ASP A 364 17.30 -11.24 11.68
C ASP A 364 16.90 -9.80 11.33
N TYR A 365 16.51 -9.02 12.32
CA TYR A 365 16.07 -7.65 12.12
C TYR A 365 17.18 -6.71 11.65
N SER A 366 18.36 -6.79 12.26
CA SER A 366 19.44 -5.81 12.04
C SER A 366 20.59 -6.34 11.17
N GLY A 367 20.85 -7.62 11.22
CA GLY A 367 21.98 -8.26 10.53
C GLY A 367 21.65 -8.78 9.14
N MET A 368 20.48 -8.40 8.59
CA MET A 368 20.06 -8.88 7.27
C MET A 368 21.16 -8.72 6.23
N SER A 369 21.55 -9.86 5.62
CA SER A 369 22.48 -9.85 4.51
C SER A 369 21.92 -9.06 3.31
N LEU A 370 22.82 -8.64 2.43
CA LEU A 370 22.44 -7.92 1.21
C LEU A 370 21.51 -8.76 0.31
N GLU A 371 21.73 -10.08 0.25
CA GLU A 371 20.89 -11.05 -0.44
C GLU A 371 19.47 -11.05 0.14
N THR A 372 19.34 -11.07 1.47
CA THR A 372 18.03 -11.00 2.13
C THR A 372 17.33 -9.67 1.82
N ARG A 373 18.03 -8.53 1.91
CA ARG A 373 17.47 -7.21 1.58
C ARG A 373 16.98 -7.14 0.13
N THR A 374 17.75 -7.65 -0.84
CA THR A 374 17.34 -7.69 -2.25
C THR A 374 16.16 -8.63 -2.49
N LEU A 375 16.13 -9.78 -1.78
CA LEU A 375 15.01 -10.71 -1.82
C LEU A 375 13.70 -10.07 -1.30
N LEU A 376 13.73 -9.38 -0.16
CA LEU A 376 12.57 -8.66 0.39
C LEU A 376 12.05 -7.63 -0.61
N ARG A 377 12.94 -6.82 -1.17
CA ARG A 377 12.58 -5.78 -2.15
C ARG A 377 11.96 -6.38 -3.40
N ARG A 378 12.53 -7.46 -3.95
CA ARG A 378 11.96 -8.21 -5.07
C ARG A 378 10.55 -8.69 -4.73
N ASP A 379 10.37 -9.34 -3.59
CA ASP A 379 9.09 -9.96 -3.21
C ASP A 379 7.98 -8.92 -3.06
N PHE A 380 8.24 -7.81 -2.35
CA PHE A 380 7.24 -6.75 -2.16
C PHE A 380 6.87 -6.07 -3.48
N THR A 381 7.85 -5.74 -4.33
CA THR A 381 7.56 -5.07 -5.61
C THR A 381 6.90 -6.00 -6.62
N PHE A 382 7.30 -7.28 -6.66
CA PHE A 382 6.64 -8.29 -7.50
C PHE A 382 5.19 -8.55 -7.05
N ALA A 383 4.95 -8.62 -5.73
CA ALA A 383 3.60 -8.78 -5.19
C ALA A 383 2.69 -7.60 -5.60
N VAL A 384 3.16 -6.34 -5.47
CA VAL A 384 2.40 -5.17 -5.94
C VAL A 384 2.10 -5.24 -7.43
N ARG A 385 3.09 -5.64 -8.24
CA ARG A 385 2.91 -5.83 -9.68
C ARG A 385 1.81 -6.86 -9.98
N LYS A 386 1.83 -8.02 -9.32
CA LYS A 386 0.83 -9.07 -9.50
C LYS A 386 -0.58 -8.62 -9.08
N LEU A 387 -0.69 -7.92 -7.96
CA LEU A 387 -1.97 -7.37 -7.49
C LEU A 387 -2.55 -6.32 -8.43
N ARG A 388 -1.70 -5.49 -9.04
CA ARG A 388 -2.11 -4.54 -10.06
C ARG A 388 -2.63 -5.27 -11.32
N GLU A 389 -1.90 -6.28 -11.81
CA GLU A 389 -2.30 -7.11 -12.96
C GLU A 389 -3.64 -7.83 -12.67
N ALA A 390 -3.83 -8.36 -11.47
CA ALA A 390 -5.09 -8.95 -11.03
C ALA A 390 -6.27 -7.96 -11.06
N LEU A 391 -6.03 -6.71 -10.65
CA LEU A 391 -7.04 -5.63 -10.73
C LEU A 391 -7.30 -5.18 -12.16
N ASP A 392 -6.29 -5.17 -13.06
CA ASP A 392 -6.46 -4.94 -14.48
C ASP A 392 -7.43 -5.98 -15.09
N ASP A 393 -7.21 -7.25 -14.77
CA ASP A 393 -8.07 -8.33 -15.27
C ASP A 393 -9.48 -8.26 -14.66
N LEU A 394 -9.59 -7.86 -13.38
CA LEU A 394 -10.89 -7.65 -12.74
C LEU A 394 -11.71 -6.56 -13.45
N VAL A 395 -11.08 -5.44 -13.81
CA VAL A 395 -11.75 -4.37 -14.57
C VAL A 395 -12.15 -4.85 -15.97
N LYS A 396 -11.27 -5.58 -16.68
CA LYS A 396 -11.57 -6.13 -18.02
C LYS A 396 -12.82 -7.00 -18.02
N ILE A 397 -12.95 -7.91 -17.03
CA ILE A 397 -14.13 -8.81 -16.95
C ILE A 397 -15.36 -8.13 -16.36
N SER A 398 -15.22 -6.94 -15.78
CA SER A 398 -16.35 -6.14 -15.26
C SER A 398 -17.15 -5.48 -16.39
N GLY A 399 -16.55 -5.28 -17.55
CA GLY A 399 -17.15 -4.56 -18.67
C GLY A 399 -17.39 -3.08 -18.37
N SER A 400 -18.13 -2.39 -19.23
CA SER A 400 -18.38 -0.93 -19.11
C SER A 400 -19.02 -0.51 -17.79
N SER A 401 -19.89 -1.35 -17.22
CA SER A 401 -20.50 -1.06 -15.91
C SER A 401 -19.49 -1.05 -14.75
N GLY A 402 -18.34 -1.72 -14.91
CA GLY A 402 -17.24 -1.70 -13.94
C GLY A 402 -16.49 -0.37 -13.91
N LEU A 403 -16.65 0.46 -14.94
CA LEU A 403 -15.97 1.76 -15.08
C LEU A 403 -16.81 2.95 -14.59
N MET A 404 -18.05 2.72 -14.14
CA MET A 404 -18.91 3.79 -13.62
C MET A 404 -18.33 4.35 -12.30
N ASP A 405 -18.49 5.66 -12.06
CA ASP A 405 -17.89 6.38 -10.93
C ASP A 405 -18.29 5.82 -9.55
N ASP A 406 -19.51 5.27 -9.45
CA ASP A 406 -20.03 4.64 -8.23
C ASP A 406 -19.52 3.21 -8.01
N ASN A 407 -18.88 2.60 -9.01
CA ASN A 407 -18.36 1.25 -8.92
C ASN A 407 -17.03 1.21 -8.16
N SER A 408 -16.96 0.38 -7.10
CA SER A 408 -15.77 0.24 -6.28
C SER A 408 -14.59 -0.41 -7.02
N ILE A 409 -14.84 -1.22 -8.06
CA ILE A 409 -13.80 -1.97 -8.77
C ILE A 409 -12.84 -1.01 -9.49
N GLN A 410 -13.37 -0.04 -10.26
CA GLN A 410 -12.54 0.94 -10.94
C GLN A 410 -11.79 1.85 -9.95
N ARG A 411 -12.37 2.11 -8.77
CA ARG A 411 -11.69 2.88 -7.72
C ARG A 411 -10.51 2.09 -7.16
N CYS A 412 -10.68 0.81 -6.82
CA CYS A 412 -9.61 -0.08 -6.40
C CYS A 412 -8.48 -0.12 -7.43
N TRP A 413 -8.83 -0.25 -8.71
CA TRP A 413 -7.91 -0.27 -9.83
C TRP A 413 -7.10 1.03 -9.94
N ARG A 414 -7.76 2.21 -9.92
CA ARG A 414 -7.06 3.50 -9.98
C ARG A 414 -6.15 3.75 -8.78
N ASP A 415 -6.64 3.41 -7.57
CA ASP A 415 -5.86 3.58 -6.35
C ASP A 415 -4.63 2.66 -6.34
N ALA A 416 -4.78 1.40 -6.75
CA ALA A 416 -3.66 0.46 -6.87
C ALA A 416 -2.63 0.90 -7.91
N HIS A 417 -3.07 1.46 -9.05
CA HIS A 417 -2.17 2.03 -10.04
C HIS A 417 -1.40 3.24 -9.50
N ALA A 418 -2.06 4.12 -8.75
CA ALA A 418 -1.41 5.26 -8.11
C ALA A 418 -0.35 4.80 -7.10
N ILE A 419 -0.65 3.80 -6.25
CA ILE A 419 0.31 3.23 -5.29
C ILE A 419 1.48 2.56 -6.01
N SER A 420 1.21 1.74 -7.02
CA SER A 420 2.26 1.00 -7.76
C SER A 420 3.19 1.91 -8.56
N SER A 421 2.78 3.16 -8.82
CA SER A 421 3.61 4.17 -9.47
C SER A 421 4.60 4.87 -8.53
N HIS A 422 4.54 4.58 -7.23
CA HIS A 422 5.48 5.13 -6.27
C HIS A 422 6.89 4.61 -6.54
N VAL A 423 7.92 5.49 -6.46
CA VAL A 423 9.32 5.17 -6.81
C VAL A 423 9.85 3.94 -6.08
N VAL A 424 9.44 3.74 -4.82
CA VAL A 424 9.82 2.55 -4.01
C VAL A 424 9.22 1.26 -4.58
N MET A 425 8.11 1.32 -5.33
CA MET A 425 7.45 0.16 -5.96
C MET A 425 7.84 -0.05 -7.42
N ASN A 426 8.76 0.75 -7.97
CA ASN A 426 9.32 0.47 -9.30
C ASN A 426 9.97 -0.91 -9.30
N TRP A 427 9.52 -1.79 -10.21
CA TRP A 427 9.99 -3.17 -10.32
C TRP A 427 11.41 -3.28 -10.84
N ASP A 428 11.81 -2.39 -11.77
CA ASP A 428 13.05 -2.55 -12.54
C ASP A 428 14.29 -2.54 -11.64
N VAL A 429 14.33 -1.63 -10.66
CA VAL A 429 15.47 -1.48 -9.74
C VAL A 429 15.66 -2.70 -8.81
N PRO A 430 14.63 -3.18 -8.07
CA PRO A 430 14.76 -4.40 -7.29
C PRO A 430 15.04 -5.65 -8.13
N ALA A 431 14.45 -5.75 -9.32
CA ALA A 431 14.66 -6.90 -10.21
C ALA A 431 16.09 -6.93 -10.73
N GLU A 432 16.63 -5.78 -11.18
CA GLU A 432 18.02 -5.66 -11.60
C GLU A 432 18.97 -6.05 -10.47
N ASN A 433 18.79 -5.45 -9.27
CA ASN A 433 19.65 -5.72 -8.13
C ASN A 433 19.61 -7.19 -7.70
N PHE A 434 18.41 -7.80 -7.67
CA PHE A 434 18.30 -9.23 -7.40
C PHE A 434 19.04 -10.07 -8.44
N GLY A 435 18.83 -9.82 -9.75
CA GLY A 435 19.53 -10.53 -10.82
C GLY A 435 21.05 -10.34 -10.76
N ARG A 436 21.52 -9.14 -10.47
CA ARG A 436 22.96 -8.85 -10.28
C ARG A 436 23.55 -9.66 -9.11
N MET A 437 22.82 -9.76 -7.99
CA MET A 437 23.26 -10.57 -6.84
C MET A 437 23.38 -12.04 -7.22
N GLU A 438 22.40 -12.62 -7.95
CA GLU A 438 22.46 -14.00 -8.45
C GLU A 438 23.69 -14.26 -9.33
N PHE A 439 24.15 -13.26 -10.06
CA PHE A 439 25.37 -13.36 -10.89
C PHE A 439 26.66 -12.95 -10.16
N GLY A 440 26.62 -12.62 -8.87
CA GLY A 440 27.80 -12.21 -8.09
C GLY A 440 28.34 -10.82 -8.44
N LEU A 441 27.54 -9.96 -9.08
CA LEU A 441 27.95 -8.62 -9.53
C LEU A 441 27.75 -7.54 -8.45
N GLY A 442 27.16 -7.84 -7.30
CA GLY A 442 26.79 -6.88 -6.28
C GLY A 442 25.65 -5.93 -6.72
N LEU A 443 25.27 -4.98 -5.88
CA LEU A 443 24.26 -3.99 -6.22
C LEU A 443 24.72 -3.06 -7.37
N ASN A 444 23.75 -2.48 -8.07
CA ASN A 444 24.04 -1.41 -9.02
C ASN A 444 24.41 -0.12 -8.25
N PRO A 445 25.65 0.43 -8.44
CA PRO A 445 26.10 1.62 -7.73
C PRO A 445 25.30 2.89 -8.07
N ALA A 446 24.52 2.88 -9.16
CA ALA A 446 23.60 3.98 -9.49
C ALA A 446 22.42 4.10 -8.52
N TYR A 447 22.16 3.09 -7.68
CA TYR A 447 21.06 3.07 -6.72
C TYR A 447 21.55 2.96 -5.27
N PRO A 448 22.16 4.01 -4.72
CA PRO A 448 22.83 3.96 -3.41
C PRO A 448 21.87 3.81 -2.22
N MET A 449 20.56 3.88 -2.47
CA MET A 449 19.51 3.75 -1.44
C MET A 449 19.14 2.31 -1.10
N PHE A 450 19.71 1.33 -1.79
CA PHE A 450 19.45 -0.10 -1.58
C PHE A 450 20.32 -0.72 -0.50
#